data_b724c9260a7a6c759c7a113329ae66d7
#
_entry.id   b724c9260a7a6c759c7a113329ae66d7
#
_cell.length_a   1.000
_cell.length_b   1.000
_cell.length_c   1.000
_cell.angle_alpha   90.00
_cell.angle_beta   90.00
_cell.angle_gamma   90.00
#
_symmetry.space_group_name_H-M   'P 1'
#
loop_
_entity.id
_entity.type
_entity.pdbx_description
1 polymer ?
#
loop_
_entity_poly.entity_id
_entity_poly.type
_entity_poly.pdbx_seq_one_letter_code
_entity_poly.pdbx_strand_id
1 'polypeptide(L)'
;GGTDLLVKLKMGVVEPDLLVDIKRIPNIDKIQTTPKGFVIGAAVSGAEITEHKGLAKAWPGLVEAANLIGSDQIQGRATLAGNLCNASPAADSVPALIAAGAKAVIVGPQKKRTVAVEKVVNGPGRTTLEKGEVIEAITLPKPEAKSGDAYLRFIPRTEMDIAVVGVAIQLKLERGLVKKARVVLGAVAPTAIIVPAAAKALIGTKLDEPALEKLAAACSAA
;
A
#
# COMPACT_ATOMS: atom_id res chain seq x y z
N GLY A 1 7.36 -9.56 8.91
CA GLY A 1 6.60 -10.77 8.84
C GLY A 1 7.35 -12.02 8.43
N GLY A 2 8.17 -11.95 7.35
CA GLY A 2 8.95 -13.09 6.85
C GLY A 2 8.21 -14.00 5.86
N THR A 3 6.98 -13.70 5.51
CA THR A 3 6.15 -14.53 4.61
C THR A 3 6.76 -14.74 3.23
N ASP A 4 7.50 -13.77 2.70
CA ASP A 4 8.28 -13.90 1.45
C ASP A 4 9.73 -14.32 1.73
N LEU A 5 10.37 -13.71 2.74
CA LEU A 5 11.80 -13.95 3.02
C LEU A 5 12.09 -15.39 3.42
N LEU A 6 11.28 -15.99 4.31
CA LEU A 6 11.50 -17.36 4.75
C LEU A 6 11.31 -18.37 3.61
N VAL A 7 10.42 -18.09 2.67
CA VAL A 7 10.26 -18.91 1.46
C VAL A 7 11.51 -18.81 0.58
N LYS A 8 12.01 -17.59 0.33
CA LYS A 8 13.24 -17.35 -0.45
C LYS A 8 14.46 -18.05 0.17
N LEU A 9 14.58 -18.01 1.49
CA LEU A 9 15.63 -18.73 2.24
C LEU A 9 15.52 -20.25 2.06
N LYS A 10 14.30 -20.78 2.26
CA LYS A 10 14.07 -22.22 2.12
C LYS A 10 14.35 -22.74 0.70
N MET A 11 14.14 -21.89 -0.31
CA MET A 11 14.40 -22.22 -1.71
C MET A 11 15.84 -21.92 -2.16
N GLY A 12 16.72 -21.46 -1.27
CA GLY A 12 18.10 -21.08 -1.62
C GLY A 12 18.21 -19.87 -2.56
N VAL A 13 17.16 -19.07 -2.66
CA VAL A 13 17.16 -17.85 -3.52
C VAL A 13 17.99 -16.74 -2.91
N VAL A 14 18.07 -16.71 -1.58
CA VAL A 14 18.89 -15.77 -0.80
C VAL A 14 19.58 -16.52 0.32
N GLU A 15 20.84 -16.21 0.58
CA GLU A 15 21.69 -16.83 1.63
C GLU A 15 22.39 -15.73 2.45
N PRO A 16 21.65 -15.00 3.31
CA PRO A 16 22.23 -13.95 4.12
C PRO A 16 23.06 -14.54 5.29
N ASP A 17 24.19 -13.94 5.61
CA ASP A 17 25.00 -14.31 6.78
C ASP A 17 24.29 -14.05 8.11
N LEU A 18 23.35 -13.10 8.14
CA LEU A 18 22.63 -12.67 9.34
C LEU A 18 21.18 -12.32 9.04
N LEU A 19 20.26 -12.84 9.86
CA LEU A 19 18.86 -12.44 9.92
C LEU A 19 18.60 -11.64 11.19
N VAL A 20 18.06 -10.43 11.02
CA VAL A 20 17.70 -9.55 12.14
C VAL A 20 16.18 -9.50 12.30
N ASP A 21 15.70 -9.96 13.45
CA ASP A 21 14.28 -9.82 13.81
C ASP A 21 14.00 -8.44 14.40
N ILE A 22 13.28 -7.61 13.66
CA ILE A 22 12.94 -6.23 14.06
C ILE A 22 11.81 -6.14 15.09
N LYS A 23 11.06 -7.23 15.35
CA LYS A 23 9.87 -7.20 16.23
C LYS A 23 10.16 -6.79 17.68
N ARG A 24 11.43 -6.83 18.11
CA ARG A 24 11.83 -6.38 19.45
C ARG A 24 12.12 -4.89 19.55
N ILE A 25 12.07 -4.15 18.44
CA ILE A 25 12.21 -2.70 18.46
C ILE A 25 10.94 -2.09 19.09
N PRO A 26 11.08 -1.18 20.07
CA PRO A 26 9.94 -0.58 20.75
C PRO A 26 8.96 0.08 19.76
N ASN A 27 7.66 -0.18 19.93
CA ASN A 27 6.54 0.37 19.14
C ASN A 27 6.51 -0.02 17.64
N ILE A 28 7.41 -0.85 17.17
CA ILE A 28 7.44 -1.26 15.75
C ILE A 28 6.23 -2.13 15.37
N ASP A 29 5.56 -2.71 16.34
CA ASP A 29 4.36 -3.54 16.24
C ASP A 29 3.08 -2.80 16.65
N LYS A 30 3.09 -1.46 16.69
CA LYS A 30 1.94 -0.65 17.13
C LYS A 30 1.33 0.17 16.01
N ILE A 31 0.00 0.34 16.06
CA ILE A 31 -0.73 1.34 15.29
C ILE A 31 -1.03 2.51 16.23
N GLN A 32 -0.48 3.68 15.93
CA GLN A 32 -0.67 4.89 16.71
C GLN A 32 -1.58 5.85 15.96
N THR A 33 -2.66 6.28 16.60
CA THR A 33 -3.51 7.38 16.11
C THR A 33 -2.96 8.72 16.60
N THR A 34 -2.75 9.65 15.69
CA THR A 34 -2.24 10.98 15.97
C THR A 34 -3.16 12.06 15.39
N PRO A 35 -3.03 13.33 15.81
CA PRO A 35 -3.79 14.43 15.19
C PRO A 35 -3.54 14.56 13.68
N LYS A 36 -2.40 14.06 13.17
CA LYS A 36 -2.01 14.10 11.74
C LYS A 36 -2.47 12.87 10.95
N GLY A 37 -2.99 11.83 11.60
CA GLY A 37 -3.39 10.56 10.99
C GLY A 37 -2.86 9.36 11.75
N PHE A 38 -2.38 8.34 11.06
CA PHE A 38 -1.90 7.09 11.67
C PHE A 38 -0.40 6.89 11.43
N VAL A 39 0.25 6.26 12.41
CA VAL A 39 1.62 5.73 12.29
C VAL A 39 1.52 4.23 12.52
N ILE A 40 1.82 3.46 11.49
CA ILE A 40 1.76 2.00 11.49
C ILE A 40 3.18 1.48 11.52
N GLY A 41 3.58 0.86 12.62
CA GLY A 41 4.91 0.26 12.76
C GLY A 41 5.16 -0.84 11.74
N ALA A 42 6.41 -1.01 11.32
CA ALA A 42 6.78 -1.93 10.26
C ALA A 42 6.50 -3.41 10.57
N ALA A 43 6.32 -3.78 11.83
CA ALA A 43 6.01 -5.14 12.27
C ALA A 43 4.52 -5.38 12.57
N VAL A 44 3.65 -4.37 12.40
CA VAL A 44 2.19 -4.55 12.51
C VAL A 44 1.72 -5.54 11.47
N SER A 45 1.01 -6.58 11.89
CA SER A 45 0.49 -7.62 11.00
C SER A 45 -0.74 -7.14 10.21
N GLY A 46 -1.01 -7.79 9.07
CA GLY A 46 -2.23 -7.56 8.28
C GLY A 46 -3.50 -7.81 9.11
N ALA A 47 -3.50 -8.82 9.96
CA ALA A 47 -4.61 -9.11 10.86
C ALA A 47 -4.90 -7.95 11.82
N GLU A 48 -3.87 -7.39 12.48
CA GLU A 48 -4.03 -6.22 13.36
C GLU A 48 -4.51 -4.98 12.60
N ILE A 49 -4.12 -4.81 11.34
CA ILE A 49 -4.61 -3.72 10.47
C ILE A 49 -6.11 -3.89 10.23
N THR A 50 -6.55 -5.10 9.92
CA THR A 50 -7.95 -5.44 9.67
C THR A 50 -8.83 -5.23 10.90
N GLU A 51 -8.35 -5.63 12.07
CA GLU A 51 -9.07 -5.51 13.35
C GLU A 51 -9.11 -4.07 13.89
N HIS A 52 -8.24 -3.16 13.37
CA HIS A 52 -8.14 -1.80 13.87
C HIS A 52 -9.30 -0.91 13.39
N LYS A 53 -10.38 -0.84 14.17
CA LYS A 53 -11.64 -0.13 13.84
C LYS A 53 -11.43 1.31 13.37
N GLY A 54 -10.50 2.05 13.99
CA GLY A 54 -10.19 3.44 13.61
C GLY A 54 -9.59 3.56 12.22
N LEU A 55 -8.69 2.63 11.87
CA LEU A 55 -8.05 2.58 10.56
C LEU A 55 -9.07 2.13 9.49
N ALA A 56 -9.85 1.09 9.75
CA ALA A 56 -10.88 0.59 8.84
C ALA A 56 -11.94 1.67 8.52
N LYS A 57 -12.29 2.50 9.50
CA LYS A 57 -13.19 3.64 9.28
C LYS A 57 -12.55 4.77 8.46
N ALA A 58 -11.25 5.00 8.64
CA ALA A 58 -10.53 6.13 8.03
C ALA A 58 -10.03 5.82 6.62
N TRP A 59 -9.56 4.59 6.39
CA TRP A 59 -8.92 4.10 5.17
C TRP A 59 -9.41 2.70 4.83
N PRO A 60 -10.71 2.52 4.51
CA PRO A 60 -11.29 1.20 4.22
C PRO A 60 -10.60 0.50 3.04
N GLY A 61 -10.27 1.21 1.96
CA GLY A 61 -9.60 0.63 0.80
C GLY A 61 -8.19 0.12 1.11
N LEU A 62 -7.45 0.76 2.01
CA LEU A 62 -6.18 0.22 2.48
C LEU A 62 -6.37 -1.07 3.28
N VAL A 63 -7.39 -1.13 4.12
CA VAL A 63 -7.70 -2.34 4.91
C VAL A 63 -8.15 -3.47 3.99
N GLU A 64 -8.99 -3.19 2.99
CA GLU A 64 -9.35 -4.14 1.93
C GLU A 64 -8.11 -4.70 1.24
N ALA A 65 -7.17 -3.84 0.81
CA ALA A 65 -5.93 -4.25 0.17
C ALA A 65 -5.06 -5.13 1.08
N ALA A 66 -4.99 -4.83 2.38
CA ALA A 66 -4.25 -5.63 3.35
C ALA A 66 -4.87 -7.04 3.52
N ASN A 67 -6.20 -7.12 3.49
CA ASN A 67 -6.96 -8.38 3.58
C ASN A 67 -6.81 -9.30 2.36
N LEU A 68 -6.35 -8.76 1.24
CA LEU A 68 -6.13 -9.55 0.04
C LEU A 68 -4.72 -10.14 -0.04
N ILE A 69 -3.83 -9.84 0.92
CA ILE A 69 -2.47 -10.39 0.95
C ILE A 69 -2.50 -11.85 1.45
N GLY A 70 -2.33 -12.79 0.53
CA GLY A 70 -2.27 -14.21 0.86
C GLY A 70 -3.59 -14.75 1.43
N SER A 71 -3.50 -15.41 2.58
CA SER A 71 -4.62 -15.96 3.36
C SER A 71 -4.61 -15.41 4.78
N ASP A 72 -5.62 -15.71 5.59
CA ASP A 72 -5.69 -15.32 7.01
C ASP A 72 -4.44 -15.71 7.79
N GLN A 73 -3.87 -16.91 7.53
CA GLN A 73 -2.64 -17.38 8.15
C GLN A 73 -1.43 -16.52 7.74
N ILE A 74 -1.39 -16.09 6.49
CA ILE A 74 -0.34 -15.19 5.99
C ILE A 74 -0.51 -13.80 6.60
N GLN A 75 -1.73 -13.29 6.70
CA GLN A 75 -2.04 -11.98 7.27
C GLN A 75 -1.66 -11.87 8.75
N GLY A 76 -1.70 -12.95 9.51
CA GLY A 76 -1.16 -12.98 10.87
C GLY A 76 0.34 -12.68 10.96
N ARG A 77 1.07 -12.66 9.86
CA ARG A 77 2.52 -12.42 9.77
C ARG A 77 2.94 -11.38 8.77
N ALA A 78 2.25 -11.28 7.62
CA ALA A 78 2.51 -10.27 6.59
C ALA A 78 2.33 -8.86 7.16
N THR A 79 3.13 -7.92 6.68
CA THR A 79 3.09 -6.52 7.12
C THR A 79 3.08 -5.60 5.89
N LEU A 80 2.53 -4.39 6.02
CA LEU A 80 2.57 -3.39 4.93
C LEU A 80 4.03 -3.04 4.54
N ALA A 81 4.91 -2.86 5.52
CA ALA A 81 6.32 -2.59 5.27
C ALA A 81 7.01 -3.77 4.58
N GLY A 82 6.68 -5.01 4.98
CA GLY A 82 7.20 -6.22 4.33
C GLY A 82 6.74 -6.35 2.88
N ASN A 83 5.45 -6.12 2.61
CA ASN A 83 4.88 -6.12 1.27
C ASN A 83 5.52 -5.05 0.38
N LEU A 84 5.73 -3.84 0.90
CA LEU A 84 6.43 -2.75 0.22
C LEU A 84 7.90 -3.11 -0.07
N CYS A 85 8.63 -3.66 0.91
CA CYS A 85 10.04 -4.05 0.75
C CYS A 85 10.24 -5.27 -0.16
N ASN A 86 9.26 -6.17 -0.25
CA ASN A 86 9.31 -7.28 -1.21
C ASN A 86 9.27 -6.78 -2.65
N ALA A 87 8.73 -5.58 -2.87
CA ALA A 87 8.72 -4.85 -4.12
C ALA A 87 8.17 -5.68 -5.31
N SER A 88 7.16 -6.51 -5.03
CA SER A 88 6.42 -7.21 -6.10
C SER A 88 5.57 -6.19 -6.88
N PRO A 89 5.55 -6.23 -8.23
CA PRO A 89 4.63 -5.43 -9.02
C PRO A 89 3.15 -5.65 -8.64
N ALA A 90 2.81 -6.87 -8.19
CA ALA A 90 1.47 -7.27 -7.78
C ALA A 90 1.24 -7.16 -6.26
N ALA A 91 2.00 -6.31 -5.56
CA ALA A 91 1.82 -6.08 -4.13
C ALA A 91 0.51 -5.31 -3.87
N ASP A 92 -0.52 -5.98 -3.34
CA ASP A 92 -1.88 -5.42 -3.18
C ASP A 92 -1.91 -4.12 -2.35
N SER A 93 -1.15 -4.06 -1.24
CA SER A 93 -1.19 -2.88 -0.36
C SER A 93 -0.50 -1.64 -0.95
N VAL A 94 0.42 -1.80 -1.91
CA VAL A 94 1.23 -0.69 -2.42
C VAL A 94 0.39 0.34 -3.19
N PRO A 95 -0.47 -0.02 -4.15
CA PRO A 95 -1.37 0.94 -4.80
C PRO A 95 -2.28 1.68 -3.82
N ALA A 96 -2.84 0.98 -2.81
CA ALA A 96 -3.69 1.58 -1.79
C ALA A 96 -2.93 2.57 -0.91
N LEU A 97 -1.70 2.25 -0.48
CA LEU A 97 -0.82 3.16 0.25
C LEU A 97 -0.51 4.42 -0.57
N ILE A 98 -0.21 4.26 -1.85
CA ILE A 98 0.05 5.39 -2.76
C ILE A 98 -1.20 6.25 -2.92
N ALA A 99 -2.37 5.66 -3.14
CA ALA A 99 -3.64 6.39 -3.27
C ALA A 99 -3.95 7.20 -2.00
N ALA A 100 -3.72 6.61 -0.82
CA ALA A 100 -3.87 7.27 0.47
C ALA A 100 -2.82 8.37 0.74
N GLY A 101 -1.80 8.52 -0.09
CA GLY A 101 -0.71 9.48 0.12
C GLY A 101 0.20 9.11 1.28
N ALA A 102 0.37 7.82 1.53
CA ALA A 102 1.22 7.29 2.59
C ALA A 102 2.69 7.63 2.40
N LYS A 103 3.44 7.69 3.51
CA LYS A 103 4.89 7.88 3.51
C LYS A 103 5.56 6.79 4.34
N ALA A 104 6.72 6.33 3.88
CA ALA A 104 7.59 5.44 4.62
C ALA A 104 8.58 6.25 5.46
N VAL A 105 8.67 5.91 6.74
CA VAL A 105 9.69 6.40 7.66
C VAL A 105 10.83 5.42 7.64
N ILE A 106 11.99 5.85 7.17
CA ILE A 106 13.17 5.04 6.96
C ILE A 106 14.24 5.49 7.93
N VAL A 107 14.82 4.53 8.65
CA VAL A 107 15.92 4.75 9.59
C VAL A 107 17.16 4.05 9.08
N GLY A 108 18.24 4.76 9.02
CA GLY A 108 19.57 4.27 8.67
C GLY A 108 20.59 4.59 9.74
N PRO A 109 21.85 4.14 9.58
CA PRO A 109 22.89 4.34 10.58
C PRO A 109 23.20 5.82 10.89
N GLN A 110 22.99 6.70 9.94
CA GLN A 110 23.38 8.12 10.05
C GLN A 110 22.17 9.06 10.14
N LYS A 111 21.02 8.69 9.56
CA LYS A 111 19.86 9.59 9.42
C LYS A 111 18.54 8.85 9.42
N LYS A 112 17.51 9.59 9.79
CA LYS A 112 16.11 9.22 9.59
C LYS A 112 15.55 10.08 8.46
N ARG A 113 14.83 9.46 7.51
CA ARG A 113 14.19 10.16 6.40
C ARG A 113 12.75 9.68 6.21
N THR A 114 11.91 10.53 5.64
CA THR A 114 10.53 10.18 5.30
C THR A 114 10.32 10.42 3.81
N VAL A 115 9.87 9.42 3.09
CA VAL A 115 9.64 9.47 1.65
C VAL A 115 8.24 9.01 1.31
N ALA A 116 7.67 9.50 0.22
CA ALA A 116 6.41 8.99 -0.29
C ALA A 116 6.56 7.52 -0.70
N VAL A 117 5.53 6.70 -0.46
CA VAL A 117 5.59 5.25 -0.70
C VAL A 117 5.92 4.93 -2.17
N GLU A 118 5.41 5.70 -3.12
CA GLU A 118 5.73 5.56 -4.55
C GLU A 118 7.21 5.73 -4.90
N LYS A 119 8.02 6.28 -3.99
CA LYS A 119 9.46 6.46 -4.17
C LYS A 119 10.31 5.38 -3.52
N VAL A 120 9.68 4.41 -2.86
CA VAL A 120 10.40 3.32 -2.16
C VAL A 120 10.77 2.20 -3.13
N VAL A 121 9.84 1.80 -4.00
CA VAL A 121 10.06 0.74 -4.99
C VAL A 121 10.59 1.35 -6.28
N ASN A 122 11.68 0.80 -6.81
CA ASN A 122 12.30 1.26 -8.07
C ASN A 122 12.41 0.14 -9.13
N GLY A 123 11.70 -0.95 -8.93
CA GLY A 123 11.60 -2.08 -9.86
C GLY A 123 11.25 -3.38 -9.13
N PRO A 124 10.94 -4.46 -9.85
CA PRO A 124 10.60 -5.74 -9.26
C PRO A 124 11.71 -6.25 -8.33
N GLY A 125 11.36 -6.53 -7.07
CA GLY A 125 12.30 -6.96 -6.04
C GLY A 125 13.34 -5.93 -5.63
N ARG A 126 13.21 -4.65 -6.03
CA ARG A 126 14.21 -3.61 -5.76
C ARG A 126 13.58 -2.39 -5.10
N THR A 127 14.28 -1.88 -4.09
CA THR A 127 13.89 -0.67 -3.35
C THR A 127 15.00 0.38 -3.38
N THR A 128 14.65 1.60 -2.98
CA THR A 128 15.59 2.71 -2.80
C THR A 128 16.22 2.75 -1.41
N LEU A 129 16.06 1.67 -0.61
CA LEU A 129 16.72 1.53 0.68
C LEU A 129 18.22 1.34 0.48
N GLU A 130 19.00 2.12 1.20
CA GLU A 130 20.47 2.00 1.25
C GLU A 130 20.88 0.90 2.23
N LYS A 131 22.15 0.47 2.15
CA LYS A 131 22.69 -0.53 3.09
C LYS A 131 22.56 -0.06 4.54
N GLY A 132 21.92 -0.88 5.37
CA GLY A 132 21.67 -0.57 6.78
C GLY A 132 20.41 0.29 7.01
N GLU A 133 19.66 0.67 5.97
CA GLU A 133 18.36 1.30 6.13
C GLU A 133 17.24 0.27 6.33
N VAL A 134 16.31 0.61 7.21
CA VAL A 134 15.09 -0.17 7.45
C VAL A 134 13.88 0.75 7.47
N ILE A 135 12.72 0.25 7.05
CA ILE A 135 11.45 0.95 7.27
C ILE A 135 11.06 0.75 8.73
N GLU A 136 10.95 1.82 9.48
CA GLU A 136 10.48 1.83 10.87
C GLU A 136 8.95 1.85 10.94
N ALA A 137 8.31 2.65 10.09
CA ALA A 137 6.87 2.80 10.06
C ALA A 137 6.36 3.29 8.70
N ILE A 138 5.07 3.11 8.48
CA ILE A 138 4.31 3.75 7.41
C ILE A 138 3.37 4.76 8.06
N THR A 139 3.35 6.00 7.55
CA THR A 139 2.45 7.05 8.02
C THR A 139 1.35 7.30 7.00
N LEU A 140 0.12 7.40 7.49
CA LEU A 140 -1.06 7.77 6.72
C LEU A 140 -1.55 9.15 7.18
N PRO A 141 -1.90 10.04 6.27
CA PRO A 141 -2.50 11.32 6.67
C PRO A 141 -3.88 11.10 7.29
N LYS A 142 -4.36 12.08 8.05
CA LYS A 142 -5.76 12.12 8.45
C LYS A 142 -6.62 12.30 7.19
N PRO A 143 -7.65 11.47 6.95
CA PRO A 143 -8.54 11.66 5.82
C PRO A 143 -9.19 13.05 5.85
N GLU A 144 -9.30 13.68 4.69
CA GLU A 144 -10.06 14.93 4.57
C GLU A 144 -11.56 14.63 4.76
N ALA A 145 -12.32 15.62 5.22
CA ALA A 145 -13.78 15.49 5.31
C ALA A 145 -14.36 15.20 3.91
N LYS A 146 -15.35 14.30 3.85
CA LYS A 146 -15.99 13.85 2.60
C LYS A 146 -15.02 13.23 1.59
N SER A 147 -13.99 12.56 2.09
CA SER A 147 -13.11 11.70 1.30
C SER A 147 -13.36 10.22 1.60
N GLY A 148 -13.01 9.38 0.66
CA GLY A 148 -13.02 7.92 0.78
C GLY A 148 -12.00 7.31 -0.16
N ASP A 149 -11.64 6.07 0.12
CA ASP A 149 -10.76 5.24 -0.69
C ASP A 149 -11.37 3.86 -0.91
N ALA A 150 -10.91 3.18 -1.94
CA ALA A 150 -11.27 1.80 -2.23
C ALA A 150 -10.10 1.11 -2.94
N TYR A 151 -10.03 -0.21 -2.80
CA TYR A 151 -9.13 -1.08 -3.54
C TYR A 151 -9.88 -2.27 -4.12
N LEU A 152 -9.63 -2.55 -5.38
CA LEU A 152 -10.15 -3.74 -6.07
C LEU A 152 -9.01 -4.38 -6.84
N ARG A 153 -9.04 -5.72 -6.94
CA ARG A 153 -8.14 -6.47 -7.81
C ARG A 153 -8.90 -7.49 -8.66
N PHE A 154 -8.36 -7.77 -9.82
CA PHE A 154 -8.75 -8.90 -10.64
C PHE A 154 -7.72 -10.03 -10.51
N ILE A 155 -8.20 -11.24 -10.25
CA ILE A 155 -7.41 -12.47 -10.16
C ILE A 155 -8.10 -13.57 -10.97
N PRO A 156 -7.34 -14.53 -11.57
CA PRO A 156 -7.93 -15.63 -12.34
C PRO A 156 -8.66 -16.67 -11.50
N ARG A 157 -8.26 -16.83 -10.22
CA ARG A 157 -8.84 -17.77 -9.25
C ARG A 157 -9.53 -17.03 -8.11
N THR A 158 -10.04 -17.75 -7.13
CA THR A 158 -10.84 -17.17 -6.04
C THR A 158 -10.00 -16.68 -4.86
N GLU A 159 -8.91 -17.40 -4.51
CA GLU A 159 -8.09 -17.12 -3.34
C GLU A 159 -6.60 -17.35 -3.60
N MET A 160 -5.75 -16.71 -2.81
CA MET A 160 -4.29 -16.86 -2.81
C MET A 160 -3.66 -16.75 -4.20
N ASP A 161 -4.18 -15.86 -5.02
CA ASP A 161 -3.70 -15.66 -6.38
C ASP A 161 -3.03 -14.30 -6.55
N ILE A 162 -2.17 -14.21 -7.57
CA ILE A 162 -1.46 -12.98 -7.91
C ILE A 162 -2.40 -12.09 -8.72
N ALA A 163 -2.47 -10.81 -8.36
CA ALA A 163 -3.25 -9.84 -9.11
C ALA A 163 -2.78 -9.73 -10.58
N VAL A 164 -3.72 -9.85 -11.51
CA VAL A 164 -3.51 -9.47 -12.91
C VAL A 164 -3.54 -7.95 -13.03
N VAL A 165 -4.45 -7.32 -12.30
CA VAL A 165 -4.52 -5.87 -12.14
C VAL A 165 -5.09 -5.55 -10.76
N GLY A 166 -4.52 -4.54 -10.10
CA GLY A 166 -5.06 -3.93 -8.90
C GLY A 166 -5.33 -2.45 -9.15
N VAL A 167 -6.42 -1.94 -8.62
CA VAL A 167 -6.82 -0.53 -8.76
C VAL A 167 -7.11 0.04 -7.37
N ALA A 168 -6.36 1.06 -7.00
CA ALA A 168 -6.63 1.86 -5.81
C ALA A 168 -7.11 3.24 -6.22
N ILE A 169 -8.14 3.73 -5.53
CA ILE A 169 -8.66 5.06 -5.77
C ILE A 169 -8.88 5.78 -4.45
N GLN A 170 -8.58 7.08 -4.41
CA GLN A 170 -8.93 7.97 -3.32
C GLN A 170 -9.63 9.19 -3.92
N LEU A 171 -10.78 9.54 -3.36
CA LEU A 171 -11.60 10.65 -3.80
C LEU A 171 -11.89 11.60 -2.65
N LYS A 172 -12.08 12.90 -2.98
CA LYS A 172 -12.69 13.90 -2.11
C LYS A 172 -13.84 14.57 -2.83
N LEU A 173 -14.99 14.63 -2.18
CA LEU A 173 -16.16 15.30 -2.70
C LEU A 173 -16.33 16.70 -2.08
N GLU A 174 -16.78 17.65 -2.90
CA GLU A 174 -17.20 18.96 -2.48
C GLU A 174 -18.49 19.33 -3.23
N ARG A 175 -19.56 19.65 -2.49
CA ARG A 175 -20.90 19.97 -3.06
C ARG A 175 -21.43 18.89 -4.02
N GLY A 176 -21.13 17.62 -3.74
CA GLY A 176 -21.57 16.48 -4.57
C GLY A 176 -20.74 16.23 -5.83
N LEU A 177 -19.67 16.97 -6.04
CA LEU A 177 -18.73 16.78 -7.15
C LEU A 177 -17.37 16.30 -6.67
N VAL A 178 -16.66 15.54 -7.48
CA VAL A 178 -15.27 15.13 -7.22
C VAL A 178 -14.38 16.36 -7.28
N LYS A 179 -13.76 16.70 -6.14
CA LYS A 179 -12.83 17.83 -6.02
C LYS A 179 -11.38 17.40 -6.18
N LYS A 180 -11.05 16.22 -5.66
CA LYS A 180 -9.74 15.59 -5.78
C LYS A 180 -9.93 14.12 -6.09
N ALA A 181 -9.03 13.57 -6.90
CA ALA A 181 -8.94 12.15 -7.20
C ALA A 181 -7.48 11.72 -7.27
N ARG A 182 -7.19 10.53 -6.81
CA ARG A 182 -5.93 9.84 -7.04
C ARG A 182 -6.24 8.41 -7.45
N VAL A 183 -5.74 8.00 -8.60
CA VAL A 183 -5.95 6.67 -9.18
C VAL A 183 -4.60 6.02 -9.36
N VAL A 184 -4.47 4.80 -8.87
CA VAL A 184 -3.20 4.04 -8.88
C VAL A 184 -3.48 2.63 -9.36
N LEU A 185 -2.68 2.17 -10.33
CA LEU A 185 -2.73 0.81 -10.84
C LEU A 185 -1.56 0.00 -10.27
N GLY A 186 -1.83 -1.25 -9.92
CA GLY A 186 -0.85 -2.26 -9.55
C GLY A 186 -0.86 -3.43 -10.52
N ALA A 187 0.22 -4.20 -10.55
CA ALA A 187 0.44 -5.39 -11.36
C ALA A 187 0.58 -5.17 -12.88
N VAL A 188 0.29 -4.00 -13.40
CA VAL A 188 0.31 -3.70 -14.86
C VAL A 188 1.64 -3.13 -15.37
N ALA A 189 2.57 -2.83 -14.47
CA ALA A 189 3.88 -2.26 -14.79
C ALA A 189 4.93 -2.79 -13.78
N PRO A 190 6.25 -2.56 -13.98
CA PRO A 190 7.28 -2.97 -13.03
C PRO A 190 7.12 -2.43 -11.61
N THR A 191 6.44 -1.30 -11.46
CA THR A 191 6.04 -0.69 -10.18
C THR A 191 4.60 -0.20 -10.28
N ALA A 192 3.93 0.04 -9.13
CA ALA A 192 2.62 0.68 -9.13
C ALA A 192 2.68 2.07 -9.78
N ILE A 193 1.72 2.38 -10.63
CA ILE A 193 1.67 3.62 -11.42
C ILE A 193 0.50 4.51 -10.99
N ILE A 194 0.79 5.79 -10.78
CA ILE A 194 -0.25 6.81 -10.62
C ILE A 194 -0.72 7.20 -12.01
N VAL A 195 -2.06 7.27 -12.22
CA VAL A 195 -2.67 7.61 -13.52
C VAL A 195 -3.33 8.99 -13.45
N PRO A 196 -2.60 10.08 -13.73
CA PRO A 196 -3.15 11.43 -13.63
C PRO A 196 -4.30 11.70 -14.58
N ALA A 197 -4.29 11.08 -15.78
CA ALA A 197 -5.36 11.20 -16.76
C ALA A 197 -6.69 10.62 -16.23
N ALA A 198 -6.63 9.47 -15.55
CA ALA A 198 -7.78 8.85 -14.91
C ALA A 198 -8.34 9.73 -13.77
N ALA A 199 -7.46 10.28 -12.93
CA ALA A 199 -7.87 11.22 -11.89
C ALA A 199 -8.53 12.47 -12.48
N LYS A 200 -7.97 13.04 -13.56
CA LYS A 200 -8.52 14.21 -14.25
C LYS A 200 -9.92 13.94 -14.84
N ALA A 201 -10.17 12.73 -15.34
CA ALA A 201 -11.46 12.35 -15.89
C ALA A 201 -12.61 12.43 -14.86
N LEU A 202 -12.30 12.28 -13.58
CA LEU A 202 -13.29 12.33 -12.49
C LEU A 202 -13.53 13.72 -11.91
N ILE A 203 -12.53 14.61 -11.95
CA ILE A 203 -12.62 15.93 -11.30
C ILE A 203 -13.75 16.76 -11.92
N GLY A 204 -14.63 17.32 -11.06
CA GLY A 204 -15.77 18.12 -11.44
C GLY A 204 -17.03 17.32 -11.81
N THR A 205 -16.98 15.99 -11.79
CA THR A 205 -18.10 15.10 -12.12
C THR A 205 -18.84 14.63 -10.87
N LYS A 206 -20.01 14.02 -11.07
CA LYS A 206 -20.80 13.32 -10.04
C LYS A 206 -20.54 11.80 -10.03
N LEU A 207 -19.49 11.34 -10.70
CA LEU A 207 -19.21 9.91 -10.95
C LEU A 207 -20.32 9.27 -11.80
N ASP A 208 -20.81 10.00 -12.78
CA ASP A 208 -21.78 9.50 -13.77
C ASP A 208 -21.09 8.57 -14.78
N GLU A 209 -21.90 7.81 -15.53
CA GLU A 209 -21.41 6.80 -16.48
C GLU A 209 -20.37 7.36 -17.47
N PRO A 210 -20.59 8.55 -18.12
CA PRO A 210 -19.58 9.11 -19.01
C PRO A 210 -18.23 9.42 -18.35
N ALA A 211 -18.23 9.77 -17.05
CA ALA A 211 -17.00 10.01 -16.29
C ALA A 211 -16.28 8.68 -15.98
N LEU A 212 -17.05 7.63 -15.66
CA LEU A 212 -16.52 6.30 -15.41
C LEU A 212 -15.94 5.65 -16.67
N GLU A 213 -16.58 5.82 -17.82
CA GLU A 213 -16.05 5.39 -19.12
C GLU A 213 -14.71 6.06 -19.45
N LYS A 214 -14.62 7.39 -19.25
CA LYS A 214 -13.36 8.12 -19.44
C LYS A 214 -12.26 7.68 -18.47
N LEU A 215 -12.62 7.39 -17.19
CA LEU A 215 -11.72 6.82 -16.21
C LEU A 215 -11.18 5.48 -16.70
N ALA A 216 -12.07 4.57 -17.11
CA ALA A 216 -11.69 3.24 -17.58
C ALA A 216 -10.78 3.31 -18.81
N ALA A 217 -11.12 4.14 -19.80
CA ALA A 217 -10.28 4.38 -20.98
C ALA A 217 -8.89 4.92 -20.61
N ALA A 218 -8.82 5.86 -19.68
CA ALA A 218 -7.54 6.40 -19.21
C ALA A 218 -6.69 5.39 -18.44
N CYS A 219 -7.30 4.50 -17.66
CA CYS A 219 -6.60 3.40 -16.99
C CYS A 219 -6.11 2.34 -17.99
N SER A 220 -6.90 2.02 -19.02
CA SER A 220 -6.53 1.04 -20.04
C SER A 220 -5.41 1.52 -20.98
N ALA A 221 -5.20 2.82 -21.07
CA ALA A 221 -4.15 3.44 -21.90
C ALA A 221 -2.85 3.74 -21.13
N ALA A 222 -2.75 3.40 -19.84
CA ALA A 222 -1.66 3.78 -18.95
C ALA A 222 -0.45 2.81 -19.00
#